data_18a18ca849c828db2a70b1ab6114d025
#
_entry.id   18a18ca849c828db2a70b1ab6114d025
#
_cell.length_a   1.000
_cell.length_b   1.000
_cell.length_c   1.000
_cell.angle_alpha   90.00
_cell.angle_beta   90.00
_cell.angle_gamma   90.00
#
_symmetry.space_group_name_H-M   'P 1'
#
loop_
_entity.id
_entity.type
_entity.pdbx_description
1 polymer ?
#
loop_
_entity_poly.entity_id
_entity_poly.type
_entity_poly.pdbx_seq_one_letter_code
_entity_poly.pdbx_strand_id
1 'polypeptide(L)'
;MNSNEMNKILEQHKIWLTSNGKNGCQIELAADLSYRKIIAADLRCAGLMDCNLSHAKLSYSNLKGAGLCFCNLINADLRYANLSHANMYRANLQSANLRGADLRDADLSETDLRGADLSDTDLRGADLSNADLRDVNLRDVDLSCPNLNGTKLPESTFIILGQKYIISIYGDYVRASSCANTHYQNHLASEWRQFSKQDILDMDGEDSLKFYPRLLDIIDFYCGKGERPEWLKAQNNDL
;
A
#
# COMPACT_ATOMS: atom_id res chain seq x y z
N MET A 1 -19.12 -11.02 22.56
CA MET A 1 -17.92 -11.45 23.31
C MET A 1 -17.49 -10.36 24.29
N ASN A 2 -17.23 -10.66 25.55
CA ASN A 2 -16.76 -9.68 26.54
C ASN A 2 -15.20 -9.57 26.55
N SER A 3 -14.66 -8.56 27.25
CA SER A 3 -13.20 -8.33 27.28
C SER A 3 -12.42 -9.49 27.89
N ASN A 4 -12.97 -10.18 28.88
CA ASN A 4 -12.30 -11.30 29.55
C ASN A 4 -12.23 -12.53 28.63
N GLU A 5 -13.29 -12.78 27.86
CA GLU A 5 -13.32 -13.83 26.85
C GLU A 5 -12.28 -13.55 25.76
N MET A 6 -12.20 -12.32 25.27
CA MET A 6 -11.21 -11.94 24.27
C MET A 6 -9.78 -12.10 24.79
N ASN A 7 -9.49 -11.68 26.03
CA ASN A 7 -8.17 -11.84 26.62
C ASN A 7 -7.76 -13.33 26.74
N LYS A 8 -8.69 -14.22 27.10
CA LYS A 8 -8.42 -15.66 27.12
C LYS A 8 -8.09 -16.21 25.75
N ILE A 9 -8.83 -15.79 24.71
CA ILE A 9 -8.59 -16.21 23.33
C ILE A 9 -7.22 -15.74 22.87
N LEU A 10 -6.85 -14.49 23.12
CA LEU A 10 -5.55 -13.93 22.77
C LEU A 10 -4.40 -14.65 23.47
N GLU A 11 -4.57 -15.01 24.76
CA GLU A 11 -3.54 -15.75 25.50
C GLU A 11 -3.37 -17.17 24.96
N GLN A 12 -4.46 -17.88 24.64
CA GLN A 12 -4.38 -19.21 24.02
C GLN A 12 -3.72 -19.15 22.63
N HIS A 13 -4.00 -18.13 21.84
CA HIS A 13 -3.36 -17.93 20.55
C HIS A 13 -1.86 -17.66 20.69
N LYS A 14 -1.48 -16.85 21.67
CA LYS A 14 -0.07 -16.58 21.99
C LYS A 14 0.67 -17.87 22.36
N ILE A 15 0.06 -18.72 23.18
CA ILE A 15 0.61 -20.03 23.53
C ILE A 15 0.76 -20.90 22.27
N TRP A 16 -0.24 -20.89 21.37
CA TRP A 16 -0.19 -21.62 20.10
C TRP A 16 0.98 -21.14 19.24
N LEU A 17 1.14 -19.82 19.07
CA LEU A 17 2.23 -19.22 18.29
C LEU A 17 3.62 -19.57 18.86
N THR A 18 3.79 -19.50 20.19
CA THR A 18 5.10 -19.72 20.84
C THR A 18 5.49 -21.20 20.92
N SER A 19 4.49 -22.11 20.86
CA SER A 19 4.70 -23.55 20.86
C SER A 19 4.80 -24.17 19.46
N ASN A 20 4.79 -23.36 18.39
CA ASN A 20 4.67 -23.80 16.99
C ASN A 20 3.45 -24.73 16.78
N GLY A 21 2.31 -24.34 17.32
CA GLY A 21 1.04 -25.07 17.19
C GLY A 21 0.87 -26.30 18.09
N LYS A 22 1.84 -26.60 18.98
CA LYS A 22 1.77 -27.78 19.85
C LYS A 22 0.85 -27.61 21.04
N ASN A 23 0.71 -26.38 21.55
CA ASN A 23 -0.11 -26.06 22.72
C ASN A 23 -0.93 -24.79 22.42
N GLY A 24 -2.00 -24.58 23.19
CA GLY A 24 -2.93 -23.48 22.96
C GLY A 24 -3.86 -23.71 21.78
N CYS A 25 -4.53 -22.65 21.33
CA CYS A 25 -5.44 -22.71 20.19
C CYS A 25 -5.17 -21.56 19.24
N GLN A 26 -5.08 -21.84 17.94
CA GLN A 26 -5.14 -20.81 16.93
C GLN A 26 -6.46 -20.06 17.05
N ILE A 27 -6.46 -18.76 16.82
CA ILE A 27 -7.72 -18.01 16.70
C ILE A 27 -8.39 -18.42 15.39
N GLU A 28 -9.60 -18.93 15.49
CA GLU A 28 -10.52 -19.18 14.39
C GLU A 28 -11.87 -18.61 14.81
N LEU A 29 -12.20 -17.41 14.33
CA LEU A 29 -13.39 -16.69 14.73
C LEU A 29 -14.15 -16.19 13.51
N ALA A 30 -15.47 -16.40 13.52
CA ALA A 30 -16.42 -15.64 12.72
C ALA A 30 -17.34 -14.91 13.72
N ALA A 31 -16.93 -13.73 14.19
CA ALA A 31 -17.53 -13.07 15.34
C ALA A 31 -17.71 -11.57 15.13
N ASP A 32 -18.60 -10.99 15.94
CA ASP A 32 -18.70 -9.54 16.06
C ASP A 32 -17.64 -9.02 17.05
N LEU A 33 -16.62 -8.40 16.49
CA LEU A 33 -15.51 -7.75 17.18
C LEU A 33 -15.55 -6.22 16.98
N SER A 34 -16.67 -5.70 16.52
CA SER A 34 -16.84 -4.26 16.29
C SER A 34 -16.56 -3.45 17.55
N TYR A 35 -15.95 -2.27 17.38
CA TYR A 35 -15.57 -1.34 18.45
C TYR A 35 -14.60 -1.92 19.49
N ARG A 36 -14.03 -3.12 19.30
CA ARG A 36 -13.09 -3.72 20.25
C ARG A 36 -11.73 -3.03 20.25
N LYS A 37 -11.13 -2.96 21.42
CA LYS A 37 -9.73 -2.53 21.59
C LYS A 37 -8.83 -3.77 21.56
N ILE A 38 -8.16 -3.98 20.43
CA ILE A 38 -7.26 -5.11 20.18
C ILE A 38 -5.88 -4.54 19.79
N ILE A 39 -5.49 -3.45 20.47
CA ILE A 39 -4.27 -2.69 20.17
C ILE A 39 -3.04 -3.52 20.53
N ALA A 40 -2.05 -3.52 19.64
CA ALA A 40 -0.76 -4.20 19.80
C ALA A 40 -0.88 -5.72 20.09
N ALA A 41 -2.01 -6.34 19.70
CA ALA A 41 -2.20 -7.78 19.87
C ALA A 41 -1.37 -8.58 18.84
N ASP A 42 -0.90 -9.74 19.25
CA ASP A 42 -0.29 -10.72 18.35
C ASP A 42 -1.39 -11.63 17.77
N LEU A 43 -1.76 -11.34 16.51
CA LEU A 43 -2.82 -12.02 15.75
C LEU A 43 -2.23 -12.72 14.52
N ARG A 44 -0.93 -13.04 14.53
CA ARG A 44 -0.28 -13.74 13.43
C ARG A 44 -1.00 -15.04 13.08
N CYS A 45 -1.27 -15.24 11.81
CA CYS A 45 -1.96 -16.42 11.28
C CYS A 45 -3.34 -16.67 11.92
N ALA A 46 -3.96 -15.67 12.56
CA ALA A 46 -5.32 -15.81 13.07
C ALA A 46 -6.33 -15.97 11.93
N GLY A 47 -7.26 -16.90 12.04
CA GLY A 47 -8.40 -17.04 11.13
C GLY A 47 -9.54 -16.13 11.61
N LEU A 48 -9.75 -15.04 10.92
CA LEU A 48 -10.76 -14.02 11.24
C LEU A 48 -11.76 -13.83 10.08
N MET A 49 -11.88 -14.83 9.22
CA MET A 49 -12.79 -14.78 8.07
C MET A 49 -14.22 -14.43 8.50
N ASP A 50 -14.90 -13.60 7.70
CA ASP A 50 -16.26 -13.14 7.94
C ASP A 50 -16.48 -12.38 9.27
N CYS A 51 -15.41 -11.94 9.96
CA CYS A 51 -15.53 -11.15 11.18
C CYS A 51 -16.10 -9.74 10.91
N ASN A 52 -16.93 -9.28 11.82
CA ASN A 52 -17.23 -7.85 11.91
C ASN A 52 -16.19 -7.16 12.81
N LEU A 53 -15.27 -6.45 12.20
CA LEU A 53 -14.20 -5.66 12.84
C LEU A 53 -14.44 -4.15 12.63
N SER A 54 -15.67 -3.74 12.28
CA SER A 54 -15.97 -2.33 12.06
C SER A 54 -15.68 -1.49 13.32
N HIS A 55 -15.04 -0.35 13.14
CA HIS A 55 -14.60 0.55 14.21
C HIS A 55 -13.67 -0.11 15.24
N ALA A 56 -13.15 -1.31 15.00
CA ALA A 56 -12.20 -1.95 15.90
C ALA A 56 -10.87 -1.17 15.94
N LYS A 57 -10.23 -1.15 17.11
CA LYS A 57 -8.92 -0.53 17.31
C LYS A 57 -7.85 -1.62 17.28
N LEU A 58 -7.19 -1.74 16.13
CA LEU A 58 -6.17 -2.74 15.82
C LEU A 58 -4.79 -2.10 15.58
N SER A 59 -4.62 -0.84 15.99
CA SER A 59 -3.35 -0.15 15.78
C SER A 59 -2.18 -0.87 16.44
N TYR A 60 -1.04 -0.90 15.74
CA TYR A 60 0.19 -1.61 16.16
C TYR A 60 0.05 -3.14 16.33
N SER A 61 -1.07 -3.74 15.94
CA SER A 61 -1.24 -5.20 16.02
C SER A 61 -0.40 -5.92 14.96
N ASN A 62 -0.03 -7.16 15.28
CA ASN A 62 0.66 -8.03 14.34
C ASN A 62 -0.35 -9.02 13.74
N LEU A 63 -0.80 -8.73 12.54
CA LEU A 63 -1.76 -9.51 11.74
C LEU A 63 -1.07 -10.25 10.58
N LYS A 64 0.26 -10.43 10.66
CA LYS A 64 1.02 -11.11 9.60
C LYS A 64 0.43 -12.48 9.28
N GLY A 65 0.09 -12.69 8.00
CA GLY A 65 -0.49 -13.94 7.51
C GLY A 65 -1.88 -14.25 8.06
N ALA A 66 -2.59 -13.29 8.65
CA ALA A 66 -3.95 -13.49 9.13
C ALA A 66 -4.94 -13.66 7.97
N GLY A 67 -5.94 -14.53 8.16
CA GLY A 67 -7.08 -14.67 7.24
C GLY A 67 -8.17 -13.67 7.60
N LEU A 68 -8.33 -12.64 6.78
CA LEU A 68 -9.29 -11.54 6.94
C LEU A 68 -10.27 -11.46 5.76
N CYS A 69 -10.42 -12.57 5.01
CA CYS A 69 -11.34 -12.62 3.88
C CYS A 69 -12.77 -12.27 4.30
N PHE A 70 -13.45 -11.48 3.48
CA PHE A 70 -14.84 -11.06 3.68
C PHE A 70 -15.10 -10.30 4.99
N CYS A 71 -14.07 -9.86 5.71
CA CYS A 71 -14.24 -9.09 6.93
C CYS A 71 -14.87 -7.72 6.66
N ASN A 72 -15.70 -7.28 7.58
CA ASN A 72 -16.13 -5.89 7.66
C ASN A 72 -15.14 -5.11 8.54
N LEU A 73 -14.30 -4.28 7.93
CA LEU A 73 -13.29 -3.43 8.58
C LEU A 73 -13.61 -1.93 8.42
N ILE A 74 -14.88 -1.59 8.13
CA ILE A 74 -15.32 -0.19 7.96
C ILE A 74 -14.90 0.63 9.18
N ASN A 75 -14.22 1.77 8.93
CA ASN A 75 -13.73 2.68 9.97
C ASN A 75 -12.80 2.02 11.02
N ALA A 76 -12.20 0.88 10.73
CA ALA A 76 -11.22 0.26 11.64
C ALA A 76 -9.94 1.10 11.73
N ASP A 77 -9.32 1.13 12.90
CA ASP A 77 -8.02 1.74 13.13
C ASP A 77 -6.92 0.66 13.04
N LEU A 78 -6.27 0.58 11.89
CA LEU A 78 -5.20 -0.36 11.57
C LEU A 78 -3.82 0.34 11.47
N ARG A 79 -3.70 1.53 12.02
CA ARG A 79 -2.45 2.30 11.94
C ARG A 79 -1.26 1.51 12.48
N TYR A 80 -0.18 1.51 11.69
CA TYR A 80 1.06 0.82 12.03
C TYR A 80 0.90 -0.68 12.30
N ALA A 81 -0.19 -1.30 11.85
CA ALA A 81 -0.38 -2.74 11.94
C ALA A 81 0.52 -3.46 10.93
N ASN A 82 1.03 -4.62 11.31
CA ASN A 82 1.69 -5.52 10.38
C ASN A 82 0.65 -6.46 9.76
N LEU A 83 0.29 -6.20 8.52
CA LEU A 83 -0.63 -6.98 7.70
C LEU A 83 0.10 -7.74 6.56
N SER A 84 1.44 -7.84 6.64
CA SER A 84 2.21 -8.51 5.59
C SER A 84 1.73 -9.95 5.39
N HIS A 85 1.56 -10.35 4.13
CA HIS A 85 1.03 -11.66 3.73
C HIS A 85 -0.38 -11.97 4.25
N ALA A 86 -1.13 -11.00 4.78
CA ALA A 86 -2.52 -11.23 5.21
C ALA A 86 -3.41 -11.45 3.98
N ASN A 87 -4.39 -12.33 4.13
CA ASN A 87 -5.41 -12.52 3.11
C ASN A 87 -6.65 -11.70 3.46
N MET A 88 -6.85 -10.61 2.72
CA MET A 88 -7.96 -9.66 2.90
C MET A 88 -8.93 -9.68 1.69
N TYR A 89 -8.92 -10.77 0.91
CA TYR A 89 -9.78 -10.94 -0.25
C TYR A 89 -11.24 -10.55 0.07
N ARG A 90 -11.80 -9.64 -0.73
CA ARG A 90 -13.17 -9.11 -0.57
C ARG A 90 -13.46 -8.48 0.80
N ALA A 91 -12.49 -8.09 1.57
CA ALA A 91 -12.75 -7.35 2.80
C ALA A 91 -13.28 -5.93 2.49
N ASN A 92 -14.11 -5.41 3.38
CA ASN A 92 -14.59 -4.04 3.29
C ASN A 92 -13.79 -3.15 4.25
N LEU A 93 -12.92 -2.30 3.67
CA LEU A 93 -12.01 -1.39 4.37
C LEU A 93 -12.43 0.08 4.19
N GLN A 94 -13.69 0.34 3.83
CA GLN A 94 -14.15 1.72 3.63
C GLN A 94 -13.82 2.60 4.82
N SER A 95 -13.19 3.75 4.55
CA SER A 95 -12.79 4.72 5.57
C SER A 95 -11.91 4.15 6.70
N ALA A 96 -11.31 2.98 6.52
CA ALA A 96 -10.36 2.43 7.48
C ALA A 96 -9.08 3.28 7.51
N ASN A 97 -8.45 3.38 8.67
CA ASN A 97 -7.17 4.04 8.81
C ASN A 97 -6.04 3.01 8.81
N LEU A 98 -5.32 2.94 7.68
CA LEU A 98 -4.19 2.03 7.44
C LEU A 98 -2.84 2.76 7.47
N ARG A 99 -2.81 4.02 7.92
CA ARG A 99 -1.60 4.84 7.90
C ARG A 99 -0.41 4.12 8.51
N GLY A 100 0.69 4.04 7.76
CA GLY A 100 1.93 3.39 8.20
C GLY A 100 1.83 1.88 8.37
N ALA A 101 0.76 1.23 7.89
CA ALA A 101 0.64 -0.22 7.94
C ALA A 101 1.59 -0.91 6.95
N ASP A 102 2.06 -2.09 7.30
CA ASP A 102 2.83 -2.98 6.42
C ASP A 102 1.86 -3.94 5.72
N LEU A 103 1.61 -3.74 4.44
CA LEU A 103 0.73 -4.55 3.59
C LEU A 103 1.52 -5.34 2.53
N ARG A 104 2.82 -5.51 2.71
CA ARG A 104 3.65 -6.23 1.74
C ARG A 104 3.14 -7.64 1.50
N ASP A 105 3.05 -7.99 0.22
CA ASP A 105 2.60 -9.31 -0.22
C ASP A 105 1.20 -9.70 0.31
N ALA A 106 0.39 -8.74 0.76
CA ALA A 106 -0.99 -9.00 1.17
C ALA A 106 -1.90 -9.20 -0.04
N ASP A 107 -2.89 -10.07 0.10
CA ASP A 107 -3.98 -10.21 -0.86
C ASP A 107 -5.11 -9.23 -0.50
N LEU A 108 -5.19 -8.15 -1.26
CA LEU A 108 -6.23 -7.11 -1.19
C LEU A 108 -7.16 -7.18 -2.42
N SER A 109 -7.17 -8.31 -3.12
CA SER A 109 -7.97 -8.44 -4.32
C SER A 109 -9.47 -8.32 -4.03
N GLU A 110 -10.18 -7.64 -4.92
CA GLU A 110 -11.61 -7.34 -4.80
C GLU A 110 -12.02 -6.57 -3.52
N THR A 111 -11.07 -5.97 -2.77
CA THR A 111 -11.38 -5.19 -1.55
C THR A 111 -12.06 -3.86 -1.89
N ASP A 112 -12.88 -3.39 -0.96
CA ASP A 112 -13.41 -2.02 -0.98
C ASP A 112 -12.59 -1.14 -0.03
N LEU A 113 -11.72 -0.29 -0.60
CA LEU A 113 -10.82 0.61 0.12
C LEU A 113 -11.28 2.08 0.03
N ARG A 114 -12.48 2.36 -0.49
CA ARG A 114 -12.95 3.74 -0.72
C ARG A 114 -12.81 4.61 0.52
N GLY A 115 -12.16 5.75 0.34
CA GLY A 115 -11.94 6.72 1.42
C GLY A 115 -11.02 6.23 2.55
N ALA A 116 -10.32 5.10 2.40
CA ALA A 116 -9.34 4.64 3.38
C ALA A 116 -8.11 5.58 3.40
N ASP A 117 -7.48 5.71 4.56
CA ASP A 117 -6.20 6.41 4.69
C ASP A 117 -5.04 5.39 4.55
N LEU A 118 -4.38 5.42 3.39
CA LEU A 118 -3.21 4.60 3.07
C LEU A 118 -1.89 5.38 3.21
N SER A 119 -1.88 6.56 3.82
CA SER A 119 -0.67 7.37 3.96
C SER A 119 0.46 6.57 4.61
N ASP A 120 1.67 6.68 4.09
CA ASP A 120 2.86 5.99 4.60
C ASP A 120 2.78 4.44 4.58
N THR A 121 1.81 3.84 3.86
CA THR A 121 1.64 2.36 3.77
C THR A 121 2.67 1.74 2.83
N ASP A 122 3.17 0.56 3.18
CA ASP A 122 4.00 -0.27 2.30
C ASP A 122 3.14 -1.32 1.59
N LEU A 123 2.87 -1.12 0.30
CA LEU A 123 2.06 -2.00 -0.56
C LEU A 123 2.92 -2.84 -1.52
N ARG A 124 4.22 -2.96 -1.31
CA ARG A 124 5.09 -3.72 -2.20
C ARG A 124 4.65 -5.17 -2.32
N GLY A 125 4.49 -5.62 -3.55
CA GLY A 125 4.05 -7.00 -3.85
C GLY A 125 2.59 -7.32 -3.51
N ALA A 126 1.83 -6.36 -3.00
CA ALA A 126 0.43 -6.58 -2.68
C ALA A 126 -0.42 -6.85 -3.93
N ASP A 127 -1.41 -7.71 -3.82
CA ASP A 127 -2.41 -7.91 -4.87
C ASP A 127 -3.62 -7.00 -4.61
N LEU A 128 -3.78 -5.98 -5.45
CA LEU A 128 -4.90 -5.03 -5.45
C LEU A 128 -5.84 -5.27 -6.64
N SER A 129 -5.77 -6.45 -7.29
CA SER A 129 -6.58 -6.72 -8.47
C SER A 129 -8.07 -6.55 -8.18
N ASN A 130 -8.75 -5.80 -9.04
CA ASN A 130 -10.16 -5.44 -8.92
C ASN A 130 -10.54 -4.69 -7.61
N ALA A 131 -9.59 -4.22 -6.82
CA ALA A 131 -9.88 -3.41 -5.64
C ALA A 131 -10.47 -2.04 -6.00
N ASP A 132 -11.25 -1.46 -5.11
CA ASP A 132 -11.83 -0.13 -5.26
C ASP A 132 -11.08 0.89 -4.38
N LEU A 133 -10.23 1.70 -5.00
CA LEU A 133 -9.41 2.75 -4.36
C LEU A 133 -9.97 4.16 -4.60
N ARG A 134 -11.21 4.30 -5.03
CA ARG A 134 -11.80 5.64 -5.23
C ARG A 134 -11.80 6.42 -3.92
N ASP A 135 -11.57 7.72 -4.01
CA ASP A 135 -11.48 8.64 -2.87
C ASP A 135 -10.31 8.36 -1.89
N VAL A 136 -9.35 7.52 -2.28
CA VAL A 136 -8.13 7.26 -1.52
C VAL A 136 -7.06 8.28 -1.88
N ASN A 137 -6.35 8.81 -0.89
CA ASN A 137 -5.16 9.61 -1.12
C ASN A 137 -3.95 8.66 -1.29
N LEU A 138 -3.47 8.53 -2.52
CA LEU A 138 -2.30 7.69 -2.87
C LEU A 138 -0.97 8.47 -2.82
N ARG A 139 -1.01 9.73 -2.38
CA ARG A 139 0.21 10.50 -2.20
C ARG A 139 1.07 9.85 -1.11
N ASP A 140 2.36 9.72 -1.37
CA ASP A 140 3.34 9.12 -0.46
C ASP A 140 3.14 7.61 -0.16
N VAL A 141 2.22 6.93 -0.89
CA VAL A 141 2.03 5.48 -0.82
C VAL A 141 3.08 4.76 -1.68
N ASP A 142 3.71 3.71 -1.15
CA ASP A 142 4.63 2.89 -1.94
C ASP A 142 3.87 1.85 -2.78
N LEU A 143 3.70 2.18 -4.06
CA LEU A 143 3.11 1.32 -5.07
C LEU A 143 4.19 0.61 -5.93
N SER A 144 5.28 0.17 -5.32
CA SER A 144 6.30 -0.59 -6.03
C SER A 144 5.84 -2.03 -6.24
N CYS A 145 5.62 -2.40 -7.50
CA CYS A 145 5.23 -3.76 -7.93
C CYS A 145 3.96 -4.37 -7.33
N PRO A 146 2.88 -3.63 -7.02
CA PRO A 146 1.61 -4.25 -6.70
C PRO A 146 0.95 -4.78 -7.97
N ASN A 147 0.06 -5.74 -7.84
CA ASN A 147 -0.86 -6.11 -8.91
C ASN A 147 -2.05 -5.14 -8.91
N LEU A 148 -2.13 -4.29 -9.92
CA LEU A 148 -3.21 -3.29 -10.06
C LEU A 148 -4.22 -3.64 -11.17
N ASN A 149 -4.28 -4.89 -11.61
CA ASN A 149 -5.13 -5.31 -12.70
C ASN A 149 -6.63 -5.11 -12.33
N GLY A 150 -7.35 -4.31 -13.10
CA GLY A 150 -8.77 -4.03 -12.84
C GLY A 150 -9.04 -3.13 -11.62
N THR A 151 -8.02 -2.59 -10.96
CA THR A 151 -8.18 -1.67 -9.81
C THR A 151 -8.86 -0.39 -10.24
N LYS A 152 -9.84 0.07 -9.46
CA LYS A 152 -10.47 1.38 -9.66
C LYS A 152 -9.68 2.43 -8.88
N LEU A 153 -8.99 3.29 -9.59
CA LEU A 153 -8.15 4.35 -9.02
C LEU A 153 -8.97 5.61 -8.69
N PRO A 154 -8.47 6.49 -7.79
CA PRO A 154 -9.04 7.81 -7.56
C PRO A 154 -9.08 8.65 -8.84
N GLU A 155 -10.03 9.57 -8.92
CA GLU A 155 -10.04 10.57 -9.99
C GLU A 155 -8.72 11.36 -9.99
N SER A 156 -8.22 11.69 -11.16
CA SER A 156 -6.92 12.39 -11.36
C SER A 156 -5.67 11.59 -10.95
N THR A 157 -5.79 10.29 -10.74
CA THR A 157 -4.64 9.41 -10.51
C THR A 157 -4.37 8.58 -11.75
N PHE A 158 -3.13 8.63 -12.23
CA PHE A 158 -2.68 7.83 -13.36
C PHE A 158 -1.47 7.01 -12.94
N ILE A 159 -1.53 5.71 -13.20
CA ILE A 159 -0.41 4.80 -12.94
C ILE A 159 0.02 4.19 -14.25
N ILE A 160 1.28 4.40 -14.61
CA ILE A 160 1.87 3.93 -15.85
C ILE A 160 2.85 2.82 -15.50
N LEU A 161 2.50 1.60 -15.87
CA LEU A 161 3.33 0.42 -15.65
C LEU A 161 4.31 0.26 -16.80
N GLY A 162 5.61 0.30 -16.50
CA GLY A 162 6.68 -0.02 -17.43
C GLY A 162 7.42 -1.30 -17.01
N GLN A 163 8.32 -1.80 -17.86
CA GLN A 163 9.10 -3.00 -17.53
C GLN A 163 10.03 -2.79 -16.32
N LYS A 164 10.55 -1.58 -16.13
CA LYS A 164 11.50 -1.26 -15.08
C LYS A 164 10.98 -0.20 -14.09
N TYR A 165 10.18 0.74 -14.56
CA TYR A 165 9.70 1.88 -13.76
C TYR A 165 8.18 1.92 -13.72
N ILE A 166 7.66 2.25 -12.56
CA ILE A 166 6.26 2.57 -12.32
C ILE A 166 6.18 4.08 -12.09
N ILE A 167 5.32 4.75 -12.85
CA ILE A 167 5.08 6.18 -12.69
C ILE A 167 3.67 6.35 -12.17
N SER A 168 3.55 6.99 -11.04
CA SER A 168 2.27 7.35 -10.44
C SER A 168 2.12 8.88 -10.47
N ILE A 169 1.00 9.36 -10.96
CA ILE A 169 0.69 10.80 -11.08
C ILE A 169 -0.58 11.06 -10.28
N TYR A 170 -0.52 12.01 -9.36
CA TYR A 170 -1.66 12.48 -8.57
C TYR A 170 -1.67 14.01 -8.53
N GLY A 171 -2.54 14.61 -9.34
CA GLY A 171 -2.52 16.06 -9.56
C GLY A 171 -1.16 16.49 -10.10
N ASP A 172 -0.50 17.42 -9.42
CA ASP A 172 0.81 17.95 -9.83
C ASP A 172 2.01 17.13 -9.30
N TYR A 173 1.78 16.09 -8.52
CA TYR A 173 2.82 15.21 -8.00
C TYR A 173 3.06 14.03 -8.93
N VAL A 174 4.33 13.73 -9.18
CA VAL A 174 4.77 12.61 -9.99
C VAL A 174 5.76 11.79 -9.19
N ARG A 175 5.48 10.51 -9.07
CA ARG A 175 6.38 9.55 -8.46
C ARG A 175 6.91 8.60 -9.52
N ALA A 176 8.22 8.43 -9.55
CA ALA A 176 8.86 7.38 -10.33
C ALA A 176 9.52 6.39 -9.38
N SER A 177 9.22 5.11 -9.51
CA SER A 177 9.78 4.04 -8.70
C SER A 177 10.25 2.88 -9.59
N SER A 178 11.29 2.17 -9.14
CA SER A 178 11.78 0.96 -9.80
C SER A 178 11.43 -0.26 -8.97
N CYS A 179 10.93 -1.31 -9.60
CA CYS A 179 10.67 -2.59 -8.94
C CYS A 179 11.91 -3.26 -8.36
N ALA A 180 13.09 -2.93 -8.89
CA ALA A 180 14.37 -3.48 -8.44
C ALA A 180 15.03 -2.67 -7.32
N ASN A 181 14.64 -1.42 -7.13
CA ASN A 181 15.28 -0.50 -6.20
C ASN A 181 14.20 0.20 -5.36
N THR A 182 14.34 0.14 -4.04
CA THR A 182 13.42 0.77 -3.08
C THR A 182 13.53 2.30 -3.03
N HIS A 183 14.45 2.89 -3.81
CA HIS A 183 14.56 4.33 -3.95
C HIS A 183 13.49 4.84 -4.92
N TYR A 184 12.49 5.47 -4.37
CA TYR A 184 11.48 6.22 -5.11
C TYR A 184 11.68 7.71 -4.90
N GLN A 185 11.34 8.47 -5.94
CA GLN A 185 11.38 9.93 -5.91
C GLN A 185 9.96 10.45 -6.12
N ASN A 186 9.46 11.22 -5.16
CA ASN A 186 8.15 11.85 -5.22
C ASN A 186 8.34 13.36 -5.26
N HIS A 187 8.12 13.96 -6.43
CA HIS A 187 8.36 15.37 -6.66
C HIS A 187 7.20 16.02 -7.42
N LEU A 188 7.07 17.33 -7.29
CA LEU A 188 6.20 18.09 -8.18
C LEU A 188 6.66 17.95 -9.64
N ALA A 189 5.71 17.98 -10.57
CA ALA A 189 6.02 17.96 -12.01
C ALA A 189 7.01 19.08 -12.40
N SER A 190 6.96 20.24 -11.75
CA SER A 190 7.90 21.35 -11.95
C SER A 190 9.31 21.04 -11.45
N GLU A 191 9.45 20.31 -10.34
CA GLU A 191 10.75 19.91 -9.78
C GLU A 191 11.44 18.89 -10.66
N TRP A 192 10.70 17.89 -11.19
CA TRP A 192 11.23 16.92 -12.15
C TRP A 192 11.89 17.59 -13.36
N ARG A 193 11.38 18.74 -13.80
CA ARG A 193 11.92 19.49 -14.94
C ARG A 193 13.20 20.26 -14.64
N GLN A 194 13.59 20.37 -13.37
CA GLN A 194 14.75 21.14 -12.93
C GLN A 194 15.95 20.25 -12.52
N PHE A 195 15.78 18.95 -12.50
CA PHE A 195 16.83 18.04 -12.06
C PHE A 195 18.08 18.13 -12.95
N SER A 196 19.23 18.20 -12.29
CA SER A 196 20.52 18.10 -12.96
C SER A 196 20.77 16.66 -13.45
N LYS A 197 21.74 16.51 -14.35
CA LYS A 197 22.18 15.18 -14.79
C LYS A 197 22.64 14.30 -13.63
N GLN A 198 23.27 14.91 -12.60
CA GLN A 198 23.76 14.19 -11.43
C GLN A 198 22.59 13.71 -10.55
N ASP A 199 21.58 14.55 -10.31
CA ASP A 199 20.38 14.14 -9.56
C ASP A 199 19.73 12.90 -10.16
N ILE A 200 19.66 12.84 -11.50
CA ILE A 200 19.08 11.68 -12.21
C ILE A 200 20.01 10.46 -12.11
N LEU A 201 21.33 10.63 -12.20
CA LEU A 201 22.27 9.53 -12.02
C LEU A 201 22.20 8.92 -10.62
N ASP A 202 21.99 9.74 -9.61
CA ASP A 202 21.93 9.32 -8.21
C ASP A 202 20.68 8.49 -7.89
N MET A 203 19.65 8.52 -8.77
CA MET A 203 18.44 7.72 -8.62
C MET A 203 18.65 6.23 -8.94
N ASP A 204 19.15 5.90 -10.14
CA ASP A 204 19.33 4.53 -10.61
C ASP A 204 20.42 4.44 -11.71
N GLY A 205 21.47 5.23 -11.58
CA GLY A 205 22.60 5.25 -12.49
C GLY A 205 22.24 5.63 -13.93
N GLU A 206 22.92 5.04 -14.90
CA GLU A 206 22.72 5.36 -16.33
C GLU A 206 21.34 4.98 -16.87
N ASP A 207 20.65 4.02 -16.24
CA ASP A 207 19.34 3.61 -16.68
C ASP A 207 18.29 4.70 -16.44
N SER A 208 18.42 5.44 -15.35
CA SER A 208 17.55 6.60 -15.07
C SER A 208 17.79 7.71 -16.10
N LEU A 209 19.02 7.94 -16.54
CA LEU A 209 19.31 8.92 -17.60
C LEU A 209 18.63 8.55 -18.94
N LYS A 210 18.60 7.28 -19.30
CA LYS A 210 17.92 6.80 -20.52
C LYS A 210 16.41 6.94 -20.42
N PHE A 211 15.87 6.79 -19.22
CA PHE A 211 14.43 6.83 -18.96
C PHE A 211 13.90 8.26 -18.78
N TYR A 212 14.71 9.18 -18.25
CA TYR A 212 14.29 10.53 -17.88
C TYR A 212 13.62 11.36 -18.99
N PRO A 213 14.09 11.35 -20.24
CA PRO A 213 13.40 12.06 -21.33
C PRO A 213 11.95 11.57 -21.49
N ARG A 214 11.75 10.24 -21.42
CA ARG A 214 10.42 9.64 -21.52
C ARG A 214 9.54 9.97 -20.32
N LEU A 215 10.12 10.05 -19.11
CA LEU A 215 9.41 10.50 -17.93
C LEU A 215 8.89 11.93 -18.12
N LEU A 216 9.72 12.83 -18.66
CA LEU A 216 9.29 14.20 -18.94
C LEU A 216 8.20 14.27 -20.02
N ASP A 217 8.21 13.39 -21.04
CA ASP A 217 7.13 13.30 -22.03
C ASP A 217 5.80 12.90 -21.37
N ILE A 218 5.85 11.97 -20.44
CA ILE A 218 4.70 11.52 -19.65
C ILE A 218 4.19 12.67 -18.77
N ILE A 219 5.08 13.35 -18.06
CA ILE A 219 4.74 14.54 -17.25
C ILE A 219 4.08 15.62 -18.11
N ASP A 220 4.62 15.89 -19.29
CA ASP A 220 4.08 16.89 -20.21
C ASP A 220 2.68 16.51 -20.73
N PHE A 221 2.42 15.22 -20.89
CA PHE A 221 1.11 14.74 -21.33
C PHE A 221 0.05 14.90 -20.23
N TYR A 222 0.35 14.55 -18.99
CA TYR A 222 -0.62 14.54 -17.90
C TYR A 222 -0.68 15.84 -17.08
N CYS A 223 0.47 16.49 -16.88
CA CYS A 223 0.58 17.70 -16.04
C CYS A 223 0.76 18.98 -16.84
N GLY A 224 0.68 18.89 -18.18
CA GLY A 224 0.91 20.02 -19.09
C GLY A 224 2.39 20.23 -19.42
N LYS A 225 2.63 20.88 -20.57
CA LYS A 225 3.99 21.13 -21.07
C LYS A 225 4.76 22.11 -20.18
N GLY A 226 6.04 21.84 -20.02
CA GLY A 226 6.96 22.68 -19.27
C GLY A 226 8.35 22.76 -19.91
N GLU A 227 9.22 23.56 -19.33
CA GLU A 227 10.59 23.66 -19.82
C GLU A 227 11.39 22.40 -19.48
N ARG A 228 12.28 22.02 -20.38
CA ARG A 228 13.21 20.91 -20.22
C ARG A 228 14.54 21.42 -19.65
N PRO A 229 15.26 20.63 -18.81
CA PRO A 229 16.59 20.98 -18.37
C PRO A 229 17.54 21.27 -19.54
N GLU A 230 18.38 22.31 -19.41
CA GLU A 230 19.30 22.73 -20.47
C GLU A 230 20.27 21.61 -20.90
N TRP A 231 20.75 20.79 -19.95
CA TRP A 231 21.62 19.66 -20.25
C TRP A 231 20.96 18.60 -21.15
N LEU A 232 19.62 18.47 -21.10
CA LEU A 232 18.88 17.53 -21.95
C LEU A 232 18.65 18.11 -23.36
N LYS A 233 18.47 19.43 -23.47
CA LYS A 233 18.34 20.12 -24.77
C LYS A 233 19.62 20.02 -25.59
N ALA A 234 20.79 20.05 -24.95
CA ALA A 234 22.09 19.94 -25.61
C ALA A 234 22.31 18.56 -26.26
N GLN A 235 21.74 17.48 -25.72
CA GLN A 235 21.88 16.12 -26.28
C GLN A 235 21.12 15.91 -27.60
N ASN A 236 20.09 16.72 -27.88
CA ASN A 236 19.29 16.61 -29.11
C ASN A 236 19.88 17.39 -30.30
N ASN A 237 20.96 18.16 -30.09
CA ASN A 237 21.63 18.92 -31.13
C ASN A 237 22.81 18.15 -31.78
N ASP A 238 23.14 16.96 -31.28
CA ASP A 238 24.25 16.11 -31.77
C ASP A 238 23.75 14.91 -32.63
N LEU A 239 22.49 14.93 -33.07
CA LEU A 239 21.86 14.00 -34.01
C LEU A 239 21.40 14.77 -35.26
#